data_ca9d580018bfaeefa3158c8ccb826cc8
#
_entry.id   ca9d580018bfaeefa3158c8ccb826cc8
#
_cell.length_a   1.000
_cell.length_b   1.000
_cell.length_c   1.000
_cell.angle_alpha   90.00
_cell.angle_beta   90.00
_cell.angle_gamma   90.00
#
_symmetry.space_group_name_H-M   'P 1'
#
loop_
_entity.id
_entity.type
_entity.pdbx_description
1 polymer ?
#
loop_
_entity_poly.entity_id
_entity_poly.type
_entity_poly.pdbx_seq_one_letter_code
_entity_poly.pdbx_strand_id
1 'polypeptide(L)'
;MKEVNLLKKFFYTSIFFSLILFCFPACSLKAEQNSLTSQFEVIDALISQNQMESAIKTLKKTEKRVYDSWSYIGIYKRYMQIGEQNLAEKIIKKALKKNSSNVELLAVYTNMLLRQNRLEDAEKYAEKLKGTKFASLHSELKLRKSLDLVSQEGAYAFYKDSAFYDIYLDAYNGSKNPLWLRNCAICNLTEGLYNEASLLNPSAYSDVDDAYFWAMALYDAGKYFYSVNAIDVAKRYLNDYSNKTSFKTSYVQLVALESDAYMANSDFESAEAARHTVVLNMDSVATKKADEELLPVILVNSAIYAGNQGQDDHCADLLFYIVNRWPDFVPALILYSDFAYKSNKERQEDTEIAALRKAGVKTLEMERYDNRRKIPLSDAKYRIDESLKRKADPYLSIARMDLRYKTDVSLNEKDKNRDLWNLLEDNYVEGEKYHMLLVQYAVNFLLITKQYDDAWHLLEEYIIDHGTYDTKHDFWELFIGQMKNYDLAIVEMAGYFAADKKLTEEAVRIYEYCVYESGGLLEEGLVSPLVSTASCMNLANIYFSIGKKDKALDLYGRAAGRELNNAKRADIFYRIACIYQSLGDKKNALRSAEYSSSLYPENERASVLKDKLR
;
A
#
# COMPACT_ATOMS: atom_id res chain seq x y z
N MET A 1 -18.05 -5.22 -0.53
CA MET A 1 -19.11 -4.72 0.39
C MET A 1 -18.60 -4.03 1.65
N LYS A 2 -17.49 -4.47 2.28
CA LYS A 2 -16.88 -3.77 3.45
C LYS A 2 -16.21 -2.44 3.07
N GLU A 3 -15.56 -2.35 1.92
CA GLU A 3 -14.89 -1.12 1.42
C GLU A 3 -15.88 -0.03 0.98
N VAL A 4 -17.01 -0.42 0.40
CA VAL A 4 -18.09 0.53 0.04
C VAL A 4 -18.69 1.22 1.27
N ASN A 5 -18.72 0.52 2.42
CA ASN A 5 -19.14 1.13 3.69
C ASN A 5 -18.08 2.08 4.29
N LEU A 6 -16.79 1.83 4.02
CA LEU A 6 -15.70 2.71 4.43
C LEU A 6 -15.74 4.04 3.63
N LEU A 7 -15.93 3.94 2.32
CA LEU A 7 -16.08 5.11 1.42
C LEU A 7 -17.35 5.92 1.71
N LYS A 8 -18.48 5.28 2.00
CA LYS A 8 -19.69 5.98 2.47
C LYS A 8 -19.45 6.71 3.80
N LYS A 9 -18.73 6.11 4.76
CA LYS A 9 -18.34 6.81 6.00
C LYS A 9 -17.36 7.94 5.76
N PHE A 10 -16.40 7.79 4.83
CA PHE A 10 -15.47 8.85 4.43
C PHE A 10 -16.19 10.06 3.82
N PHE A 11 -17.19 9.82 2.98
CA PHE A 11 -17.98 10.86 2.33
C PHE A 11 -18.81 11.70 3.32
N TYR A 12 -19.44 11.04 4.31
CA TYR A 12 -20.30 11.75 5.28
C TYR A 12 -19.53 12.56 6.33
N THR A 13 -18.30 12.21 6.65
CA THR A 13 -17.51 12.92 7.68
C THR A 13 -16.66 14.06 7.12
N SER A 14 -16.26 14.02 5.84
CA SER A 14 -15.44 15.06 5.19
C SER A 14 -16.18 16.39 4.93
N ILE A 15 -17.52 16.35 4.83
CA ILE A 15 -18.38 17.52 4.57
C ILE A 15 -18.52 18.45 5.80
N PHE A 16 -18.08 18.00 6.99
CA PHE A 16 -18.38 18.68 8.25
C PHE A 16 -17.52 19.92 8.55
N PHE A 17 -16.38 20.13 7.85
CA PHE A 17 -15.37 21.10 8.31
C PHE A 17 -15.20 22.39 7.50
N SER A 18 -15.93 22.62 6.38
CA SER A 18 -15.63 23.71 5.42
C SER A 18 -16.34 25.05 5.64
N LEU A 19 -16.95 25.31 6.79
CA LEU A 19 -17.81 26.50 6.94
C LEU A 19 -17.42 27.46 8.08
N ILE A 20 -16.15 27.68 8.34
CA ILE A 20 -15.71 28.74 9.28
C ILE A 20 -14.64 29.58 8.62
N LEU A 21 -14.95 30.84 8.42
CA LEU A 21 -14.13 32.05 8.28
C LEU A 21 -14.45 32.92 7.04
N PHE A 22 -15.22 33.95 7.23
CA PHE A 22 -15.07 35.20 6.46
C PHE A 22 -15.52 36.40 7.27
N CYS A 23 -14.59 37.31 7.55
CA CYS A 23 -14.83 38.65 8.06
C CYS A 23 -14.75 39.66 6.89
N PHE A 24 -15.72 40.57 6.74
CA PHE A 24 -15.59 41.77 5.95
C PHE A 24 -16.01 43.01 6.72
N PRO A 25 -15.32 44.16 6.56
CA PRO A 25 -15.66 45.40 7.23
C PRO A 25 -16.51 46.30 6.33
N ALA A 26 -17.56 46.89 6.84
CA ALA A 26 -18.20 48.06 6.27
C ALA A 26 -18.62 49.02 7.39
N CYS A 27 -18.06 50.20 7.39
CA CYS A 27 -18.38 51.29 8.29
C CYS A 27 -19.70 51.95 7.85
N SER A 28 -20.73 51.87 8.69
CA SER A 28 -21.83 52.82 8.95
C SER A 28 -23.01 52.17 9.69
N LEU A 29 -23.00 50.89 9.89
CA LEU A 29 -24.00 50.12 10.64
C LEU A 29 -23.51 49.69 12.04
N LYS A 30 -22.43 50.29 12.52
CA LYS A 30 -21.70 49.84 13.72
C LYS A 30 -22.52 49.82 15.03
N ALA A 31 -23.46 50.75 15.21
CA ALA A 31 -24.22 50.82 16.47
C ALA A 31 -25.32 49.75 16.55
N GLU A 32 -26.02 49.47 15.45
CA GLU A 32 -27.01 48.37 15.39
C GLU A 32 -26.37 46.99 15.34
N GLN A 33 -25.25 46.84 14.63
CA GLN A 33 -24.47 45.61 14.64
C GLN A 33 -23.89 45.28 16.03
N ASN A 34 -23.38 46.29 16.76
CA ASN A 34 -22.91 46.09 18.14
C ASN A 34 -24.03 45.61 19.06
N SER A 35 -25.27 46.15 18.92
CA SER A 35 -26.44 45.71 19.67
C SER A 35 -26.86 44.27 19.33
N LEU A 36 -26.77 43.85 18.05
CA LEU A 36 -27.08 42.47 17.65
C LEU A 36 -25.97 41.49 18.06
N THR A 37 -24.71 41.88 17.97
CA THR A 37 -23.56 41.07 18.42
C THR A 37 -23.69 40.76 19.91
N SER A 38 -23.97 41.77 20.77
CA SER A 38 -24.22 41.56 22.20
C SER A 38 -25.39 40.62 22.47
N GLN A 39 -26.47 40.70 21.67
CA GLN A 39 -27.58 39.75 21.80
C GLN A 39 -27.20 38.32 21.41
N PHE A 40 -26.37 38.18 20.39
CA PHE A 40 -25.85 36.87 20.01
C PHE A 40 -24.93 36.27 21.08
N GLU A 41 -24.10 37.07 21.73
CA GLU A 41 -23.28 36.66 22.87
C GLU A 41 -24.14 36.16 24.03
N VAL A 42 -25.23 36.89 24.37
CA VAL A 42 -26.18 36.44 25.39
C VAL A 42 -26.84 35.13 25.02
N ILE A 43 -27.25 34.97 23.76
CA ILE A 43 -27.85 33.72 23.28
C ILE A 43 -26.84 32.55 23.36
N ASP A 44 -25.59 32.80 22.94
CA ASP A 44 -24.52 31.79 23.00
C ASP A 44 -24.20 31.39 24.45
N ALA A 45 -24.23 32.32 25.39
CA ALA A 45 -24.10 32.04 26.80
C ALA A 45 -25.26 31.19 27.36
N LEU A 46 -26.50 31.46 26.92
CA LEU A 46 -27.67 30.65 27.31
C LEU A 46 -27.58 29.23 26.76
N ILE A 47 -27.10 29.08 25.52
CA ILE A 47 -26.90 27.78 24.88
C ILE A 47 -25.81 26.99 25.64
N SER A 48 -24.68 27.64 25.97
CA SER A 48 -23.57 27.00 26.69
C SER A 48 -23.97 26.56 28.10
N GLN A 49 -24.92 27.27 28.73
CA GLN A 49 -25.50 26.95 30.04
C GLN A 49 -26.66 25.94 29.96
N ASN A 50 -26.91 25.37 28.77
CA ASN A 50 -28.02 24.44 28.53
C ASN A 50 -29.43 25.01 28.82
N GLN A 51 -29.58 26.35 28.78
CA GLN A 51 -30.87 27.07 28.98
C GLN A 51 -31.61 27.25 27.64
N MET A 52 -31.99 26.14 27.01
CA MET A 52 -32.50 26.10 25.62
C MET A 52 -33.79 26.90 25.44
N GLU A 53 -34.76 26.80 26.36
CA GLU A 53 -36.01 27.57 26.29
C GLU A 53 -35.79 29.09 26.34
N SER A 54 -34.89 29.53 27.20
CA SER A 54 -34.51 30.93 27.32
C SER A 54 -33.80 31.44 26.05
N ALA A 55 -32.93 30.60 25.49
CA ALA A 55 -32.23 30.87 24.24
C ALA A 55 -33.25 31.03 23.06
N ILE A 56 -34.20 30.10 22.93
CA ILE A 56 -35.25 30.15 21.91
C ILE A 56 -36.12 31.42 22.07
N LYS A 57 -36.52 31.75 23.30
CA LYS A 57 -37.32 32.96 23.58
C LYS A 57 -36.54 34.22 23.22
N THR A 58 -35.25 34.27 23.49
CA THR A 58 -34.40 35.40 23.14
C THR A 58 -34.17 35.47 21.62
N LEU A 59 -33.92 34.35 20.94
CA LEU A 59 -33.84 34.28 19.49
C LEU A 59 -35.08 34.82 18.81
N LYS A 60 -36.31 34.41 19.23
CA LYS A 60 -37.58 34.91 18.69
C LYS A 60 -37.76 36.43 18.86
N LYS A 61 -37.23 37.02 19.94
CA LYS A 61 -37.20 38.48 20.11
C LYS A 61 -36.20 39.15 19.15
N THR A 62 -35.03 38.55 18.99
CA THR A 62 -33.96 39.06 18.13
C THR A 62 -34.33 38.98 16.64
N GLU A 63 -35.13 37.98 16.21
CA GLU A 63 -35.67 37.89 14.83
C GLU A 63 -36.40 39.15 14.34
N LYS A 64 -36.98 39.95 15.24
CA LYS A 64 -37.67 41.17 14.88
C LYS A 64 -36.71 42.33 14.50
N ARG A 65 -35.43 42.17 14.80
CA ARG A 65 -34.37 43.16 14.63
C ARG A 65 -33.39 42.84 13.49
N VAL A 66 -33.53 41.64 12.88
CA VAL A 66 -32.64 41.22 11.78
C VAL A 66 -33.08 41.83 10.45
N TYR A 67 -32.14 42.32 9.68
CA TYR A 67 -32.42 43.04 8.44
C TYR A 67 -31.47 42.66 7.29
N ASP A 68 -30.25 42.22 7.57
CA ASP A 68 -29.22 41.87 6.59
C ASP A 68 -28.90 40.36 6.56
N SER A 69 -28.15 39.90 5.57
CA SER A 69 -27.80 38.50 5.40
C SER A 69 -27.00 37.96 6.60
N TRP A 70 -26.08 38.73 7.15
CA TRP A 70 -25.26 38.33 8.29
C TRP A 70 -26.12 38.02 9.52
N SER A 71 -27.06 38.92 9.85
CA SER A 71 -27.94 38.74 11.01
C SER A 71 -28.92 37.57 10.86
N TYR A 72 -29.46 37.36 9.64
CA TYR A 72 -30.28 36.18 9.35
C TYR A 72 -29.49 34.86 9.48
N ILE A 73 -28.27 34.82 8.96
CA ILE A 73 -27.37 33.65 9.10
C ILE A 73 -26.99 33.45 10.57
N GLY A 74 -26.79 34.53 11.31
CA GLY A 74 -26.50 34.44 12.75
C GLY A 74 -27.63 33.79 13.56
N ILE A 75 -28.89 34.13 13.29
CA ILE A 75 -30.07 33.47 13.88
C ILE A 75 -30.18 32.03 13.43
N TYR A 76 -30.03 31.78 12.13
CA TYR A 76 -30.06 30.43 11.55
C TYR A 76 -29.07 29.47 12.26
N LYS A 77 -27.81 29.89 12.40
CA LYS A 77 -26.77 29.07 13.04
C LYS A 77 -27.17 28.66 14.46
N ARG A 78 -27.72 29.57 15.23
CA ARG A 78 -28.14 29.33 16.63
C ARG A 78 -29.35 28.41 16.73
N TYR A 79 -30.32 28.57 15.82
CA TYR A 79 -31.42 27.58 15.75
C TYR A 79 -30.92 26.19 15.39
N MET A 80 -29.98 26.08 14.46
CA MET A 80 -29.37 24.80 14.12
C MET A 80 -28.58 24.19 15.29
N GLN A 81 -27.87 25.01 16.05
CA GLN A 81 -27.11 24.59 17.23
C GLN A 81 -28.02 24.04 18.35
N ILE A 82 -29.21 24.63 18.51
CA ILE A 82 -30.21 24.18 19.49
C ILE A 82 -31.03 22.96 18.98
N GLY A 83 -30.88 22.58 17.71
CA GLY A 83 -31.66 21.50 17.10
C GLY A 83 -33.01 21.93 16.49
N GLU A 84 -33.33 23.23 16.51
CA GLU A 84 -34.60 23.80 16.02
C GLU A 84 -34.58 24.01 14.50
N GLN A 85 -34.49 22.89 13.75
CA GLN A 85 -34.32 22.90 12.28
C GLN A 85 -35.47 23.61 11.56
N ASN A 86 -36.72 23.46 12.02
CA ASN A 86 -37.88 24.08 11.41
C ASN A 86 -37.86 25.64 11.54
N LEU A 87 -37.38 26.14 12.68
CA LEU A 87 -37.22 27.58 12.90
C LEU A 87 -36.05 28.12 12.09
N ALA A 88 -34.96 27.37 11.99
CA ALA A 88 -33.79 27.68 11.16
C ALA A 88 -34.20 27.80 9.68
N GLU A 89 -34.97 26.85 9.15
CA GLU A 89 -35.46 26.90 7.77
C GLU A 89 -36.38 28.09 7.52
N LYS A 90 -37.31 28.33 8.45
CA LYS A 90 -38.26 29.45 8.36
C LYS A 90 -37.56 30.81 8.29
N ILE A 91 -36.50 31.00 9.07
CA ILE A 91 -35.76 32.27 9.10
C ILE A 91 -34.97 32.51 7.80
N ILE A 92 -34.34 31.47 7.23
CA ILE A 92 -33.64 31.61 5.94
C ILE A 92 -34.61 31.80 4.79
N LYS A 93 -35.75 31.10 4.75
CA LYS A 93 -36.81 31.34 3.76
C LYS A 93 -37.34 32.77 3.81
N LYS A 94 -37.51 33.33 5.02
CA LYS A 94 -37.91 34.72 5.21
C LYS A 94 -36.86 35.72 4.66
N ALA A 95 -35.59 35.43 4.89
CA ALA A 95 -34.48 36.22 4.36
C ALA A 95 -34.42 36.20 2.83
N LEU A 96 -34.55 35.02 2.22
CA LEU A 96 -34.57 34.83 0.77
C LEU A 96 -35.79 35.45 0.08
N LYS A 97 -36.94 35.55 0.77
CA LYS A 97 -38.09 36.30 0.25
C LYS A 97 -37.81 37.81 0.13
N LYS A 98 -36.95 38.35 1.02
CA LYS A 98 -36.53 39.76 0.98
C LYS A 98 -35.41 40.01 -0.03
N ASN A 99 -34.50 39.08 -0.18
CA ASN A 99 -33.36 39.15 -1.08
C ASN A 99 -33.07 37.79 -1.72
N SER A 100 -33.75 37.51 -2.82
CA SER A 100 -33.73 36.22 -3.52
C SER A 100 -32.44 35.94 -4.29
N SER A 101 -31.59 36.95 -4.46
CA SER A 101 -30.29 36.83 -5.17
C SER A 101 -29.07 36.88 -4.24
N ASN A 102 -29.27 36.98 -2.92
CA ASN A 102 -28.15 37.00 -2.00
C ASN A 102 -27.44 35.65 -1.95
N VAL A 103 -26.22 35.64 -2.45
CA VAL A 103 -25.43 34.42 -2.66
C VAL A 103 -25.13 33.66 -1.35
N GLU A 104 -24.95 34.39 -0.24
CA GLU A 104 -24.65 33.77 1.07
C GLU A 104 -25.88 33.09 1.66
N LEU A 105 -27.06 33.72 1.56
CA LEU A 105 -28.32 33.12 1.99
C LEU A 105 -28.69 31.92 1.12
N LEU A 106 -28.47 32.02 -0.20
CA LEU A 106 -28.65 30.91 -1.14
C LEU A 106 -27.75 29.72 -0.76
N ALA A 107 -26.47 30.00 -0.48
CA ALA A 107 -25.50 28.94 -0.09
C ALA A 107 -25.90 28.26 1.21
N VAL A 108 -26.27 29.04 2.24
CA VAL A 108 -26.71 28.48 3.53
C VAL A 108 -27.95 27.59 3.37
N TYR A 109 -28.92 28.04 2.59
CA TYR A 109 -30.16 27.31 2.37
C TYR A 109 -29.94 26.06 1.51
N THR A 110 -29.16 26.17 0.44
CA THR A 110 -28.76 25.01 -0.38
C THR A 110 -28.05 23.95 0.46
N ASN A 111 -27.06 24.35 1.26
CA ASN A 111 -26.34 23.42 2.14
C ASN A 111 -27.26 22.74 3.15
N MET A 112 -28.23 23.47 3.72
CA MET A 112 -29.20 22.89 4.62
C MET A 112 -30.05 21.81 3.91
N LEU A 113 -30.53 22.10 2.71
CA LEU A 113 -31.34 21.16 1.92
C LEU A 113 -30.52 19.92 1.51
N LEU A 114 -29.27 20.09 1.12
CA LEU A 114 -28.35 18.99 0.82
C LEU A 114 -28.12 18.09 2.04
N ARG A 115 -27.94 18.69 3.23
CA ARG A 115 -27.83 17.91 4.49
C ARG A 115 -29.07 17.12 4.85
N GLN A 116 -30.23 17.62 4.48
CA GLN A 116 -31.53 16.95 4.67
C GLN A 116 -31.85 15.94 3.54
N ASN A 117 -30.97 15.76 2.58
CA ASN A 117 -31.15 14.97 1.35
C ASN A 117 -32.38 15.40 0.51
N ARG A 118 -32.74 16.67 0.59
CA ARG A 118 -33.84 17.26 -0.18
C ARG A 118 -33.30 17.82 -1.50
N LEU A 119 -32.88 16.91 -2.37
CA LEU A 119 -32.11 17.25 -3.59
C LEU A 119 -32.92 18.06 -4.59
N GLU A 120 -34.20 17.71 -4.79
CA GLU A 120 -35.12 18.44 -5.69
C GLU A 120 -35.35 19.88 -5.23
N ASP A 121 -35.55 20.07 -3.92
CA ASP A 121 -35.70 21.41 -3.36
C ASP A 121 -34.41 22.22 -3.47
N ALA A 122 -33.25 21.57 -3.34
CA ALA A 122 -31.95 22.24 -3.42
C ALA A 122 -31.62 22.78 -4.83
N GLU A 123 -32.06 22.09 -5.89
CA GLU A 123 -31.71 22.39 -7.29
C GLU A 123 -31.99 23.85 -7.69
N LYS A 124 -33.18 24.35 -7.36
CA LYS A 124 -33.58 25.73 -7.65
C LYS A 124 -32.65 26.80 -7.08
N TYR A 125 -32.04 26.51 -5.94
CA TYR A 125 -31.15 27.43 -5.23
C TYR A 125 -29.71 27.21 -5.66
N ALA A 126 -29.30 25.97 -5.85
CA ALA A 126 -27.98 25.60 -6.29
C ALA A 126 -27.65 26.14 -7.70
N GLU A 127 -28.60 26.13 -8.62
CA GLU A 127 -28.44 26.69 -9.97
C GLU A 127 -28.01 28.17 -9.95
N LYS A 128 -28.48 28.93 -8.97
CA LYS A 128 -28.12 30.36 -8.80
C LYS A 128 -26.71 30.53 -8.21
N LEU A 129 -26.06 29.47 -7.78
CA LEU A 129 -24.71 29.50 -7.21
C LEU A 129 -23.62 29.25 -8.27
N LYS A 130 -23.99 28.86 -9.49
CA LYS A 130 -23.05 28.71 -10.60
C LYS A 130 -22.23 29.97 -10.80
N GLY A 131 -20.92 29.83 -10.96
CA GLY A 131 -19.99 30.95 -11.16
C GLY A 131 -19.78 31.85 -9.94
N THR A 132 -20.31 31.49 -8.77
CA THR A 132 -20.05 32.20 -7.51
C THR A 132 -18.98 31.47 -6.69
N LYS A 133 -18.51 32.12 -5.61
CA LYS A 133 -17.62 31.45 -4.61
C LYS A 133 -18.20 30.19 -3.94
N PHE A 134 -19.50 29.90 -4.15
CA PHE A 134 -20.22 28.74 -3.63
C PHE A 134 -20.62 27.75 -4.72
N ALA A 135 -19.98 27.79 -5.90
CA ALA A 135 -20.25 26.88 -7.01
C ALA A 135 -20.10 25.40 -6.64
N SER A 136 -19.27 25.09 -5.63
CA SER A 136 -19.11 23.74 -5.07
C SER A 136 -20.43 23.11 -4.59
N LEU A 137 -21.38 23.89 -4.08
CA LEU A 137 -22.69 23.37 -3.66
C LEU A 137 -23.55 22.92 -4.84
N HIS A 138 -23.42 23.56 -6.00
CA HIS A 138 -24.06 23.12 -7.22
C HIS A 138 -23.45 21.80 -7.73
N SER A 139 -22.12 21.70 -7.69
CA SER A 139 -21.42 20.46 -8.07
C SER A 139 -21.75 19.31 -7.09
N GLU A 140 -21.84 19.61 -5.78
CA GLU A 140 -22.26 18.63 -4.77
C GLU A 140 -23.69 18.13 -5.02
N LEU A 141 -24.62 19.00 -5.38
CA LEU A 141 -25.98 18.58 -5.74
C LEU A 141 -25.99 17.63 -6.94
N LYS A 142 -25.28 18.00 -8.03
CA LYS A 142 -25.16 17.13 -9.20
C LYS A 142 -24.61 15.78 -8.83
N LEU A 143 -23.54 15.76 -8.04
CA LEU A 143 -22.92 14.53 -7.55
C LEU A 143 -23.92 13.66 -6.76
N ARG A 144 -24.67 14.26 -5.81
CA ARG A 144 -25.64 13.52 -5.00
C ARG A 144 -26.78 12.96 -5.84
N LYS A 145 -27.29 13.72 -6.82
CA LYS A 145 -28.29 13.22 -7.78
C LYS A 145 -27.75 12.07 -8.62
N SER A 146 -26.52 12.15 -9.06
CA SER A 146 -25.88 11.06 -9.80
C SER A 146 -25.64 9.84 -8.91
N LEU A 147 -25.31 10.02 -7.63
CA LEU A 147 -25.20 8.93 -6.65
C LEU A 147 -26.53 8.19 -6.42
N ASP A 148 -27.64 8.90 -6.39
CA ASP A 148 -28.98 8.29 -6.28
C ASP A 148 -29.30 7.43 -7.52
N LEU A 149 -28.91 7.86 -8.72
CA LEU A 149 -29.05 7.06 -9.94
C LEU A 149 -28.14 5.82 -9.91
N VAL A 150 -26.90 5.97 -9.47
CA VAL A 150 -25.91 4.89 -9.40
C VAL A 150 -26.20 3.89 -8.26
N SER A 151 -26.86 4.29 -7.18
CA SER A 151 -27.29 3.35 -6.15
C SER A 151 -28.26 2.29 -6.68
N GLN A 152 -28.89 2.56 -7.81
CA GLN A 152 -29.76 1.61 -8.53
C GLN A 152 -28.96 0.70 -9.49
N GLU A 153 -27.77 1.11 -9.96
CA GLU A 153 -26.95 0.40 -10.94
C GLU A 153 -25.69 -0.27 -10.36
N GLY A 154 -25.35 0.01 -9.13
CA GLY A 154 -24.18 -0.53 -8.42
C GLY A 154 -23.00 0.46 -8.34
N ALA A 155 -22.33 0.44 -7.19
CA ALA A 155 -21.27 1.42 -6.85
C ALA A 155 -20.05 1.42 -7.79
N TYR A 156 -19.87 0.37 -8.58
CA TYR A 156 -18.73 0.23 -9.48
C TYR A 156 -18.82 1.13 -10.74
N ALA A 157 -20.04 1.38 -11.23
CA ALA A 157 -20.27 2.28 -12.37
C ALA A 157 -19.91 3.74 -12.06
N PHE A 158 -19.98 4.12 -10.78
CA PHE A 158 -19.73 5.47 -10.30
C PHE A 158 -18.29 5.95 -10.51
N TYR A 159 -17.29 5.06 -10.37
CA TYR A 159 -15.88 5.43 -10.46
C TYR A 159 -15.33 5.39 -11.89
N LYS A 160 -16.07 4.80 -12.83
CA LYS A 160 -15.68 4.68 -14.24
C LYS A 160 -16.29 5.76 -15.14
N ASP A 161 -17.13 6.64 -14.61
CA ASP A 161 -17.75 7.70 -15.40
C ASP A 161 -16.89 8.97 -15.34
N SER A 162 -16.24 9.31 -16.44
CA SER A 162 -15.45 10.55 -16.62
C SER A 162 -16.24 11.82 -16.26
N ALA A 163 -17.56 11.79 -16.29
CA ALA A 163 -18.43 12.90 -15.88
C ALA A 163 -18.22 13.33 -14.42
N PHE A 164 -17.82 12.41 -13.53
CA PHE A 164 -17.54 12.74 -12.12
C PHE A 164 -16.23 13.50 -11.96
N TYR A 165 -15.21 13.15 -12.72
CA TYR A 165 -13.95 13.89 -12.72
C TYR A 165 -14.18 15.36 -13.10
N ASP A 166 -14.94 15.62 -14.16
CA ASP A 166 -15.27 16.97 -14.62
C ASP A 166 -16.08 17.75 -13.58
N ILE A 167 -17.04 17.10 -12.90
CA ILE A 167 -17.84 17.72 -11.82
C ILE A 167 -16.93 18.14 -10.65
N TYR A 168 -15.98 17.28 -10.26
CA TYR A 168 -15.03 17.60 -9.19
C TYR A 168 -14.06 18.70 -9.60
N LEU A 169 -13.56 18.66 -10.84
CA LEU A 169 -12.65 19.67 -11.37
C LEU A 169 -13.33 21.05 -11.46
N ASP A 170 -14.56 21.10 -11.90
CA ASP A 170 -15.37 22.33 -11.90
C ASP A 170 -15.58 22.86 -10.47
N ALA A 171 -15.89 21.98 -9.53
CA ALA A 171 -16.04 22.36 -8.13
C ALA A 171 -14.73 22.90 -7.53
N TYR A 172 -13.59 22.30 -7.88
CA TYR A 172 -12.27 22.80 -7.48
C TYR A 172 -11.99 24.17 -8.10
N ASN A 173 -12.22 24.32 -9.40
CA ASN A 173 -11.96 25.58 -10.10
C ASN A 173 -12.80 26.74 -9.54
N GLY A 174 -14.04 26.45 -9.14
CA GLY A 174 -14.93 27.43 -8.54
C GLY A 174 -14.63 27.78 -7.09
N SER A 175 -14.20 26.81 -6.27
CA SER A 175 -14.04 27.00 -4.82
C SER A 175 -12.59 27.02 -4.34
N LYS A 176 -11.66 26.48 -5.14
CA LYS A 176 -10.26 26.18 -4.74
C LYS A 176 -10.15 25.34 -3.46
N ASN A 177 -11.20 24.57 -3.15
CA ASN A 177 -11.19 23.67 -2.00
C ASN A 177 -10.38 22.40 -2.34
N PRO A 178 -9.31 22.08 -1.58
CA PRO A 178 -8.46 20.91 -1.82
C PRO A 178 -9.21 19.58 -1.86
N LEU A 179 -10.34 19.48 -1.15
CA LEU A 179 -11.17 18.28 -1.14
C LEU A 179 -11.61 17.85 -2.56
N TRP A 180 -11.97 18.80 -3.41
CA TRP A 180 -12.39 18.49 -4.78
C TRP A 180 -11.23 18.01 -5.66
N LEU A 181 -10.04 18.56 -5.44
CA LEU A 181 -8.83 18.11 -6.11
C LEU A 181 -8.49 16.68 -5.71
N ARG A 182 -8.64 16.34 -4.42
CA ARG A 182 -8.50 14.99 -3.91
C ARG A 182 -9.52 14.02 -4.56
N ASN A 183 -10.78 14.45 -4.75
CA ASN A 183 -11.78 13.63 -5.42
C ASN A 183 -11.43 13.37 -6.89
N CYS A 184 -10.85 14.35 -7.61
CA CYS A 184 -10.31 14.16 -8.95
C CYS A 184 -9.19 13.09 -8.94
N ALA A 185 -8.28 13.16 -7.95
CA ALA A 185 -7.24 12.16 -7.81
C ALA A 185 -7.80 10.76 -7.54
N ILE A 186 -8.86 10.64 -6.72
CA ILE A 186 -9.54 9.35 -6.49
C ILE A 186 -10.12 8.78 -7.79
N CYS A 187 -10.74 9.61 -8.64
CA CYS A 187 -11.22 9.15 -9.95
C CYS A 187 -10.08 8.58 -10.80
N ASN A 188 -8.96 9.30 -10.88
CA ASN A 188 -7.79 8.84 -11.62
C ASN A 188 -7.21 7.54 -11.05
N LEU A 189 -7.07 7.43 -9.73
CA LEU A 189 -6.57 6.21 -9.06
C LEU A 189 -7.48 5.00 -9.34
N THR A 190 -8.80 5.22 -9.39
CA THR A 190 -9.77 4.14 -9.66
C THR A 190 -9.67 3.61 -11.08
N GLU A 191 -9.30 4.46 -12.03
CA GLU A 191 -9.05 4.10 -13.43
C GLU A 191 -7.61 3.58 -13.68
N GLY A 192 -6.77 3.51 -12.64
CA GLY A 192 -5.36 3.13 -12.77
C GLY A 192 -4.46 4.23 -13.35
N LEU A 193 -4.95 5.45 -13.41
CA LEU A 193 -4.22 6.62 -13.92
C LEU A 193 -3.38 7.24 -12.80
N TYR A 194 -2.40 6.48 -12.30
CA TYR A 194 -1.61 6.86 -11.11
C TYR A 194 -0.78 8.13 -11.34
N ASN A 195 -0.20 8.31 -12.52
CA ASN A 195 0.57 9.50 -12.87
C ASN A 195 -0.31 10.76 -12.87
N GLU A 196 -1.46 10.69 -13.50
CA GLU A 196 -2.43 11.79 -13.56
C GLU A 196 -2.94 12.16 -12.17
N ALA A 197 -3.21 11.16 -11.32
CA ALA A 197 -3.55 11.39 -9.92
C ALA A 197 -2.44 12.15 -9.19
N SER A 198 -1.18 11.73 -9.35
CA SER A 198 -0.02 12.34 -8.68
C SER A 198 0.30 13.75 -9.15
N LEU A 199 -0.06 14.13 -10.40
CA LEU A 199 0.09 15.50 -10.92
C LEU A 199 -0.86 16.50 -10.26
N LEU A 200 -1.95 16.02 -9.65
CA LEU A 200 -2.89 16.83 -8.89
C LEU A 200 -2.39 17.15 -7.47
N ASN A 201 -1.25 16.61 -7.05
CA ASN A 201 -0.70 16.82 -5.71
C ASN A 201 -0.54 18.32 -5.39
N PRO A 202 -1.16 18.83 -4.31
CA PRO A 202 -1.12 20.25 -3.98
C PRO A 202 0.25 20.67 -3.42
N SER A 203 0.54 21.97 -3.47
CA SER A 203 1.77 22.52 -2.89
C SER A 203 1.80 22.54 -1.36
N ALA A 204 0.63 22.39 -0.71
CA ALA A 204 0.48 22.33 0.73
C ALA A 204 -0.73 21.47 1.10
N TYR A 205 -0.59 20.69 2.17
CA TYR A 205 -1.64 19.82 2.70
C TYR A 205 -2.43 20.50 3.81
N SER A 206 -3.69 20.14 3.97
CA SER A 206 -4.58 20.75 4.97
C SER A 206 -4.38 20.17 6.37
N ASP A 207 -4.09 18.88 6.47
CA ASP A 207 -3.92 18.14 7.72
C ASP A 207 -3.18 16.80 7.49
N VAL A 208 -3.11 15.97 8.53
CA VAL A 208 -2.46 14.66 8.51
C VAL A 208 -3.13 13.71 7.50
N ASP A 209 -4.46 13.65 7.50
CA ASP A 209 -5.23 12.73 6.65
C ASP A 209 -5.10 13.10 5.18
N ASP A 210 -5.01 14.39 4.87
CA ASP A 210 -4.79 14.90 3.52
C ASP A 210 -3.36 14.58 3.03
N ALA A 211 -2.35 14.87 3.86
CA ALA A 211 -0.96 14.56 3.54
C ALA A 211 -0.74 13.05 3.33
N TYR A 212 -1.35 12.19 4.14
CA TYR A 212 -1.29 10.74 4.00
C TYR A 212 -1.93 10.25 2.69
N PHE A 213 -3.10 10.81 2.34
CA PHE A 213 -3.75 10.48 1.07
C PHE A 213 -2.84 10.77 -0.13
N TRP A 214 -2.23 11.95 -0.14
CA TRP A 214 -1.33 12.33 -1.23
C TRP A 214 -0.03 11.52 -1.22
N ALA A 215 0.46 11.14 -0.05
CA ALA A 215 1.60 10.22 0.06
C ALA A 215 1.30 8.86 -0.58
N MET A 216 0.10 8.30 -0.36
CA MET A 216 -0.34 7.06 -1.02
C MET A 216 -0.45 7.22 -2.53
N ALA A 217 -1.08 8.31 -3.01
CA ALA A 217 -1.22 8.56 -4.45
C ALA A 217 0.15 8.72 -5.15
N LEU A 218 1.11 9.36 -4.48
CA LEU A 218 2.49 9.48 -4.97
C LEU A 218 3.22 8.13 -4.96
N TYR A 219 2.98 7.31 -3.93
CA TYR A 219 3.54 5.97 -3.85
C TYR A 219 3.03 5.08 -5.00
N ASP A 220 1.72 5.06 -5.24
CA ASP A 220 1.09 4.28 -6.31
C ASP A 220 1.58 4.73 -7.70
N ALA A 221 1.93 6.01 -7.87
CA ALA A 221 2.54 6.55 -9.08
C ALA A 221 4.07 6.28 -9.20
N GLY A 222 4.67 5.53 -8.28
CA GLY A 222 6.11 5.27 -8.26
C GLY A 222 6.98 6.46 -7.83
N LYS A 223 6.38 7.54 -7.34
CA LYS A 223 7.07 8.77 -6.91
C LYS A 223 7.49 8.70 -5.44
N TYR A 224 8.26 7.68 -5.08
CA TYR A 224 8.57 7.30 -3.70
C TYR A 224 9.22 8.41 -2.88
N PHE A 225 10.16 9.16 -3.46
CA PHE A 225 10.79 10.30 -2.78
C PHE A 225 9.77 11.39 -2.39
N TYR A 226 8.83 11.70 -3.27
CA TYR A 226 7.78 12.68 -2.97
C TYR A 226 6.77 12.13 -1.97
N SER A 227 6.49 10.82 -2.00
CA SER A 227 5.67 10.14 -0.99
C SER A 227 6.28 10.30 0.40
N VAL A 228 7.57 10.02 0.57
CA VAL A 228 8.29 10.21 1.85
C VAL A 228 8.21 11.66 2.32
N ASN A 229 8.41 12.64 1.43
CA ASN A 229 8.28 14.06 1.79
C ASN A 229 6.87 14.42 2.30
N ALA A 230 5.82 13.85 1.69
CA ALA A 230 4.44 14.07 2.16
C ALA A 230 4.21 13.41 3.54
N ILE A 231 4.79 12.23 3.78
CA ILE A 231 4.76 11.56 5.09
C ILE A 231 5.47 12.38 6.16
N ASP A 232 6.60 13.00 5.85
CA ASP A 232 7.31 13.89 6.78
C ASP A 232 6.47 15.11 7.16
N VAL A 233 5.69 15.66 6.23
CA VAL A 233 4.73 16.73 6.54
C VAL A 233 3.63 16.20 7.45
N ALA A 234 3.07 15.02 7.16
CA ALA A 234 2.05 14.40 7.99
C ALA A 234 2.54 14.13 9.42
N LYS A 235 3.77 13.63 9.59
CA LYS A 235 4.40 13.42 10.91
C LYS A 235 4.58 14.72 11.69
N ARG A 236 5.00 15.81 11.02
CA ARG A 236 5.09 17.15 11.65
C ARG A 236 3.73 17.61 12.13
N TYR A 237 2.70 17.56 11.29
CA TYR A 237 1.34 17.89 11.70
C TYR A 237 0.86 17.05 12.88
N LEU A 238 1.11 15.75 12.87
CA LEU A 238 0.74 14.87 13.98
C LEU A 238 1.43 15.24 15.29
N ASN A 239 2.68 15.74 15.24
CA ASN A 239 3.43 16.19 16.43
C ASN A 239 2.97 17.56 16.94
N ASP A 240 2.62 18.49 16.03
CA ASP A 240 2.25 19.87 16.36
C ASP A 240 0.84 19.97 16.95
N TYR A 241 -0.05 19.01 16.66
CA TYR A 241 -1.41 19.03 17.19
C TYR A 241 -1.51 18.31 18.55
N SER A 242 -2.07 19.01 19.54
CA SER A 242 -2.29 18.47 20.89
C SER A 242 -3.32 17.34 20.94
N ASN A 243 -4.17 17.20 19.93
CA ASN A 243 -5.26 16.21 19.86
C ASN A 243 -5.00 15.17 18.75
N LYS A 244 -4.02 14.31 18.99
CA LYS A 244 -3.58 13.26 18.05
C LYS A 244 -4.68 12.25 17.69
N THR A 245 -5.74 12.14 18.49
CA THR A 245 -6.86 11.21 18.25
C THR A 245 -7.90 11.73 17.27
N SER A 246 -7.86 13.01 16.90
CA SER A 246 -8.81 13.61 15.97
C SER A 246 -8.62 13.20 14.50
N PHE A 247 -7.39 12.80 14.12
CA PHE A 247 -7.06 12.35 12.79
C PHE A 247 -7.37 10.86 12.61
N LYS A 248 -7.72 10.46 11.37
CA LYS A 248 -7.96 9.05 11.02
C LYS A 248 -6.65 8.30 10.86
N THR A 249 -5.64 8.97 10.30
CA THR A 249 -4.31 8.44 10.11
C THR A 249 -3.53 8.38 11.42
N SER A 250 -2.89 7.25 11.68
CA SER A 250 -2.02 7.04 12.84
C SER A 250 -0.54 7.18 12.48
N TYR A 251 0.30 7.29 13.51
CA TYR A 251 1.75 7.26 13.32
C TYR A 251 2.22 5.93 12.72
N VAL A 252 1.61 4.82 13.12
CA VAL A 252 1.92 3.47 12.61
C VAL A 252 1.65 3.37 11.11
N GLN A 253 0.51 3.93 10.64
CA GLN A 253 0.18 3.96 9.21
C GLN A 253 1.18 4.80 8.41
N LEU A 254 1.62 5.94 8.95
CA LEU A 254 2.64 6.78 8.31
C LEU A 254 3.97 6.03 8.17
N VAL A 255 4.41 5.35 9.23
CA VAL A 255 5.66 4.57 9.20
C VAL A 255 5.56 3.37 8.27
N ALA A 256 4.40 2.69 8.22
CA ALA A 256 4.21 1.58 7.29
C ALA A 256 4.40 2.04 5.83
N LEU A 257 3.71 3.11 5.42
CA LEU A 257 3.84 3.64 4.06
C LEU A 257 5.25 4.19 3.77
N GLU A 258 5.88 4.85 4.75
CA GLU A 258 7.25 5.34 4.62
C GLU A 258 8.24 4.21 4.39
N SER A 259 8.14 3.16 5.19
CA SER A 259 8.95 1.94 5.04
C SER A 259 8.75 1.32 3.65
N ASP A 260 7.50 1.22 3.19
CA ASP A 260 7.20 0.67 1.87
C ASP A 260 7.76 1.54 0.74
N ALA A 261 7.70 2.87 0.88
CA ALA A 261 8.30 3.80 -0.10
C ALA A 261 9.83 3.68 -0.15
N TYR A 262 10.50 3.54 0.98
CA TYR A 262 11.93 3.27 1.02
C TYR A 262 12.28 1.90 0.43
N MET A 263 11.51 0.86 0.77
CA MET A 263 11.69 -0.49 0.20
C MET A 263 11.55 -0.49 -1.33
N ALA A 264 10.52 0.19 -1.85
CA ALA A 264 10.29 0.31 -3.28
C ALA A 264 11.42 1.09 -4.00
N ASN A 265 12.06 2.01 -3.30
CA ASN A 265 13.24 2.75 -3.78
C ASN A 265 14.57 1.99 -3.50
N SER A 266 14.50 0.76 -2.98
CA SER A 266 15.67 -0.06 -2.59
C SER A 266 16.56 0.56 -1.51
N ASP A 267 16.01 1.47 -0.71
CA ASP A 267 16.67 2.05 0.47
C ASP A 267 16.27 1.27 1.73
N PHE A 268 16.86 0.09 1.87
CA PHE A 268 16.52 -0.86 2.93
C PHE A 268 16.91 -0.37 4.33
N GLU A 269 17.98 0.41 4.43
CA GLU A 269 18.45 0.96 5.70
C GLU A 269 17.47 2.02 6.23
N SER A 270 17.03 2.95 5.37
CA SER A 270 16.03 3.95 5.74
C SER A 270 14.67 3.31 6.06
N ALA A 271 14.28 2.26 5.32
CA ALA A 271 13.08 1.49 5.61
C ALA A 271 13.12 0.87 7.01
N GLU A 272 14.24 0.25 7.38
CA GLU A 272 14.41 -0.32 8.72
C GLU A 272 14.49 0.75 9.80
N ALA A 273 15.19 1.85 9.56
CA ALA A 273 15.23 2.97 10.50
C ALA A 273 13.83 3.54 10.79
N ALA A 274 12.96 3.64 9.76
CA ALA A 274 11.58 4.04 9.95
C ALA A 274 10.81 3.03 10.82
N ARG A 275 10.86 1.72 10.51
CA ARG A 275 10.20 0.65 11.29
C ARG A 275 10.67 0.60 12.72
N HIS A 276 11.98 0.80 12.94
CA HIS A 276 12.58 0.76 14.29
C HIS A 276 11.96 1.79 15.24
N THR A 277 11.50 2.93 14.74
CA THR A 277 10.80 3.94 15.56
C THR A 277 9.49 3.40 16.15
N VAL A 278 8.78 2.54 15.42
CA VAL A 278 7.57 1.85 15.89
C VAL A 278 7.94 0.68 16.80
N VAL A 279 8.93 -0.13 16.43
CA VAL A 279 9.37 -1.29 17.22
C VAL A 279 9.77 -0.89 18.64
N LEU A 280 10.52 0.21 18.79
CA LEU A 280 10.94 0.72 20.11
C LEU A 280 9.81 1.29 20.96
N ASN A 281 8.71 1.72 20.36
CA ASN A 281 7.67 2.50 21.02
C ASN A 281 6.26 1.90 20.86
N MET A 282 6.14 0.62 20.59
CA MET A 282 4.89 -0.05 20.19
C MET A 282 3.70 0.30 21.09
N ASP A 283 3.87 0.22 22.40
CA ASP A 283 2.78 0.43 23.36
C ASP A 283 2.31 1.89 23.44
N SER A 284 3.13 2.83 22.98
CA SER A 284 2.81 4.26 23.00
C SER A 284 2.30 4.80 21.66
N VAL A 285 2.64 4.16 20.55
CA VAL A 285 2.29 4.63 19.20
C VAL A 285 1.06 3.95 18.62
N ALA A 286 0.72 2.74 19.08
CA ALA A 286 -0.49 2.01 18.70
C ALA A 286 -1.70 2.62 19.42
N THR A 287 -2.33 3.61 18.78
CA THR A 287 -3.45 4.35 19.37
C THR A 287 -4.81 3.98 18.79
N LYS A 288 -4.83 3.18 17.71
CA LYS A 288 -6.03 2.83 16.96
C LYS A 288 -6.12 1.32 16.72
N LYS A 289 -7.34 0.82 16.54
CA LYS A 289 -7.56 -0.59 16.21
C LYS A 289 -6.84 -1.01 14.92
N ALA A 290 -6.77 -0.12 13.92
CA ALA A 290 -6.05 -0.39 12.67
C ALA A 290 -4.53 -0.59 12.90
N ASP A 291 -3.96 -0.02 13.94
CA ASP A 291 -2.56 -0.16 14.27
C ASP A 291 -2.23 -1.59 14.70
N GLU A 292 -3.15 -2.28 15.39
CA GLU A 292 -2.98 -3.68 15.79
C GLU A 292 -2.91 -4.65 14.60
N GLU A 293 -3.46 -4.25 13.44
CA GLU A 293 -3.37 -5.03 12.19
C GLU A 293 -2.05 -4.77 11.44
N LEU A 294 -1.49 -3.57 11.58
CA LEU A 294 -0.24 -3.16 10.91
C LEU A 294 1.03 -3.54 11.71
N LEU A 295 0.95 -3.53 13.03
CA LEU A 295 2.10 -3.84 13.88
C LEU A 295 2.77 -5.17 13.55
N PRO A 296 2.04 -6.31 13.42
CA PRO A 296 2.68 -7.57 13.09
C PRO A 296 3.34 -7.55 11.70
N VAL A 297 2.82 -6.77 10.74
CA VAL A 297 3.43 -6.59 9.42
C VAL A 297 4.76 -5.84 9.53
N ILE A 298 4.80 -4.73 10.26
CA ILE A 298 6.02 -3.94 10.49
C ILE A 298 7.09 -4.81 11.16
N LEU A 299 6.72 -5.54 12.20
CA LEU A 299 7.64 -6.40 12.94
C LEU A 299 8.17 -7.56 12.10
N VAL A 300 7.33 -8.18 11.25
CA VAL A 300 7.74 -9.23 10.32
C VAL A 300 8.75 -8.68 9.30
N ASN A 301 8.50 -7.48 8.76
CA ASN A 301 9.43 -6.84 7.83
C ASN A 301 10.78 -6.53 8.50
N SER A 302 10.80 -6.10 9.77
CA SER A 302 12.03 -5.95 10.55
C SER A 302 12.73 -7.30 10.82
N ALA A 303 11.98 -8.37 11.09
CA ALA A 303 12.56 -9.71 11.25
C ALA A 303 13.18 -10.22 9.95
N ILE A 304 12.53 -9.99 8.81
CA ILE A 304 13.07 -10.33 7.47
C ILE A 304 14.37 -9.55 7.22
N TYR A 305 14.39 -8.26 7.52
CA TYR A 305 15.59 -7.44 7.36
C TYR A 305 16.73 -7.98 8.24
N ALA A 306 16.49 -8.18 9.53
CA ALA A 306 17.47 -8.73 10.47
C ALA A 306 18.04 -10.07 10.00
N GLY A 307 17.19 -10.99 9.56
CA GLY A 307 17.61 -12.29 9.04
C GLY A 307 18.47 -12.19 7.77
N ASN A 308 18.14 -11.27 6.86
CA ASN A 308 18.94 -11.02 5.64
C ASN A 308 20.29 -10.35 5.94
N GLN A 309 20.40 -9.62 7.05
CA GLN A 309 21.65 -9.02 7.51
C GLN A 309 22.48 -9.97 8.40
N GLY A 310 22.02 -11.21 8.61
CA GLY A 310 22.70 -12.18 9.48
C GLY A 310 22.56 -11.89 10.97
N GLN A 311 21.60 -11.08 11.38
CA GLN A 311 21.28 -10.76 12.78
C GLN A 311 20.30 -11.81 13.34
N ASP A 312 20.72 -13.07 13.36
CA ASP A 312 19.86 -14.22 13.64
C ASP A 312 19.16 -14.15 15.00
N ASP A 313 19.83 -13.67 16.04
CA ASP A 313 19.25 -13.56 17.38
C ASP A 313 18.13 -12.51 17.41
N HIS A 314 18.36 -11.37 16.79
CA HIS A 314 17.34 -10.32 16.69
C HIS A 314 16.13 -10.76 15.84
N CYS A 315 16.38 -11.44 14.73
CA CYS A 315 15.32 -12.05 13.92
C CYS A 315 14.48 -13.05 14.75
N ALA A 316 15.14 -13.94 15.50
CA ALA A 316 14.47 -14.91 16.37
C ALA A 316 13.62 -14.25 17.45
N ASP A 317 14.13 -13.18 18.09
CA ASP A 317 13.42 -12.44 19.14
C ASP A 317 12.16 -11.77 18.61
N LEU A 318 12.24 -11.10 17.46
CA LEU A 318 11.10 -10.48 16.79
C LEU A 318 10.04 -11.53 16.42
N LEU A 319 10.45 -12.63 15.76
CA LEU A 319 9.52 -13.69 15.36
C LEU A 319 8.84 -14.32 16.57
N PHE A 320 9.60 -14.62 17.64
CA PHE A 320 9.04 -15.18 18.86
C PHE A 320 8.04 -14.23 19.52
N TYR A 321 8.33 -12.94 19.55
CA TYR A 321 7.41 -11.92 20.07
C TYR A 321 6.11 -11.90 19.26
N ILE A 322 6.20 -11.89 17.90
CA ILE A 322 5.05 -11.80 17.02
C ILE A 322 4.13 -13.01 17.19
N VAL A 323 4.67 -14.25 17.13
CA VAL A 323 3.85 -15.46 17.20
C VAL A 323 3.23 -15.69 18.59
N ASN A 324 3.74 -15.04 19.63
CA ASN A 324 3.12 -15.04 20.96
C ASN A 324 1.98 -14.01 21.08
N ARG A 325 2.15 -12.83 20.49
CA ARG A 325 1.15 -11.77 20.57
C ARG A 325 0.02 -11.93 19.53
N TRP A 326 0.36 -12.40 18.34
CA TRP A 326 -0.57 -12.66 17.23
C TRP A 326 -0.43 -14.12 16.73
N PRO A 327 -0.96 -15.10 17.47
CA PRO A 327 -0.71 -16.53 17.23
C PRO A 327 -1.29 -17.07 15.92
N ASP A 328 -2.14 -16.30 15.23
CA ASP A 328 -2.74 -16.63 13.93
C ASP A 328 -2.24 -15.75 12.79
N PHE A 329 -1.16 -14.98 13.01
CA PHE A 329 -0.59 -14.16 11.97
C PHE A 329 0.28 -15.01 11.03
N VAL A 330 -0.31 -15.42 9.92
CA VAL A 330 0.22 -16.38 8.96
C VAL A 330 1.65 -16.07 8.49
N PRO A 331 1.99 -14.82 8.06
CA PRO A 331 3.36 -14.52 7.62
C PRO A 331 4.42 -14.81 8.69
N ALA A 332 4.14 -14.50 9.95
CA ALA A 332 5.09 -14.76 11.03
C ALA A 332 5.24 -16.24 11.31
N LEU A 333 4.15 -17.02 11.26
CA LEU A 333 4.21 -18.48 11.47
C LEU A 333 5.04 -19.18 10.40
N ILE A 334 4.91 -18.76 9.14
CA ILE A 334 5.71 -19.28 8.03
C ILE A 334 7.19 -18.96 8.25
N LEU A 335 7.53 -17.71 8.51
CA LEU A 335 8.92 -17.29 8.75
C LEU A 335 9.50 -17.94 10.02
N TYR A 336 8.69 -18.08 11.06
CA TYR A 336 9.10 -18.76 12.29
C TYR A 336 9.47 -20.22 12.04
N SER A 337 8.69 -20.93 11.22
CA SER A 337 8.97 -22.32 10.84
C SER A 337 10.22 -22.45 9.98
N ASP A 338 10.41 -21.56 9.02
CA ASP A 338 11.59 -21.54 8.16
C ASP A 338 12.86 -21.20 8.97
N PHE A 339 12.78 -20.23 9.87
CA PHE A 339 13.87 -19.89 10.77
C PHE A 339 14.18 -21.04 11.74
N ALA A 340 13.16 -21.70 12.30
CA ALA A 340 13.34 -22.88 13.15
C ALA A 340 14.10 -23.98 12.41
N TYR A 341 13.74 -24.27 11.16
CA TYR A 341 14.47 -25.23 10.34
C TYR A 341 15.92 -24.80 10.11
N LYS A 342 16.15 -23.56 9.63
CA LYS A 342 17.49 -23.03 9.34
C LYS A 342 18.38 -22.98 10.58
N SER A 343 17.84 -22.59 11.73
CA SER A 343 18.59 -22.48 12.98
C SER A 343 19.02 -23.84 13.58
N ASN A 344 18.29 -24.91 13.25
CA ASN A 344 18.60 -26.27 13.71
C ASN A 344 19.37 -27.08 12.66
N LYS A 345 19.47 -26.63 11.41
CA LYS A 345 20.24 -27.30 10.38
C LYS A 345 21.72 -27.29 10.80
N GLU A 346 22.33 -28.47 10.84
CA GLU A 346 23.78 -28.58 11.05
C GLU A 346 24.50 -27.88 9.90
N ARG A 347 25.50 -27.07 10.25
CA ARG A 347 26.39 -26.47 9.23
C ARG A 347 27.10 -27.64 8.54
N GLN A 348 27.02 -27.74 7.22
CA GLN A 348 27.97 -28.53 6.46
C GLN A 348 29.32 -27.81 6.61
N GLU A 349 30.11 -28.29 7.57
CA GLU A 349 31.48 -27.80 7.72
C GLU A 349 32.22 -28.11 6.42
N ASP A 350 32.75 -27.09 5.77
CA ASP A 350 33.76 -27.36 4.77
C ASP A 350 35.01 -27.95 5.44
N THR A 351 35.84 -28.59 4.62
CA THR A 351 37.04 -29.32 5.12
C THR A 351 38.00 -28.40 5.85
N GLU A 352 38.01 -27.10 5.57
CA GLU A 352 38.88 -26.11 6.18
C GLU A 352 38.40 -25.73 7.59
N ILE A 353 37.12 -25.49 7.78
CA ILE A 353 36.51 -25.22 9.09
C ILE A 353 36.64 -26.44 9.99
N ALA A 354 36.39 -27.61 9.46
CA ALA A 354 36.57 -28.87 10.19
C ALA A 354 38.05 -29.06 10.62
N ALA A 355 39.00 -28.74 9.79
CA ALA A 355 40.42 -28.78 10.11
C ALA A 355 40.82 -27.76 11.18
N LEU A 356 40.31 -26.51 11.10
CA LEU A 356 40.53 -25.45 12.09
C LEU A 356 39.96 -25.86 13.46
N ARG A 357 38.73 -26.40 13.47
CA ARG A 357 38.09 -26.89 14.71
C ARG A 357 38.86 -28.06 15.33
N LYS A 358 39.37 -28.99 14.51
CA LYS A 358 40.23 -30.07 14.95
C LYS A 358 41.58 -29.61 15.49
N ALA A 359 42.08 -28.50 14.97
CA ALA A 359 43.29 -27.83 15.47
C ALA A 359 43.05 -26.96 16.72
N GLY A 360 41.83 -26.92 17.26
CA GLY A 360 41.47 -26.13 18.43
C GLY A 360 41.37 -24.62 18.16
N VAL A 361 41.33 -24.20 16.90
CA VAL A 361 41.16 -22.79 16.51
C VAL A 361 39.68 -22.48 16.53
N LYS A 362 39.29 -21.44 17.29
CA LYS A 362 37.94 -20.86 17.30
C LYS A 362 37.96 -19.56 16.59
N THR A 363 37.12 -19.41 15.56
CA THR A 363 36.87 -18.13 14.90
C THR A 363 35.62 -17.45 15.49
N LEU A 364 35.54 -16.12 15.39
CA LEU A 364 34.34 -15.37 15.80
C LEU A 364 33.07 -15.86 15.09
N GLU A 365 33.21 -16.32 13.85
CA GLU A 365 32.07 -16.88 13.08
C GLU A 365 31.63 -18.24 13.62
N MET A 366 32.56 -19.12 14.04
CA MET A 366 32.23 -20.36 14.72
C MET A 366 31.50 -20.08 16.03
N GLU A 367 31.99 -19.13 16.83
CA GLU A 367 31.35 -18.75 18.10
C GLU A 367 29.94 -18.20 17.89
N ARG A 368 29.74 -17.31 16.90
CA ARG A 368 28.40 -16.81 16.55
C ARG A 368 27.47 -17.94 16.11
N TYR A 369 27.95 -18.84 15.27
CA TYR A 369 27.15 -19.98 14.82
C TYR A 369 26.77 -20.92 15.97
N ASP A 370 27.71 -21.25 16.84
CA ASP A 370 27.51 -22.19 17.95
C ASP A 370 26.59 -21.57 19.03
N ASN A 371 26.64 -20.27 19.23
CA ASN A 371 25.85 -19.54 20.23
C ASN A 371 24.52 -18.95 19.70
N ARG A 372 24.21 -19.12 18.41
CA ARG A 372 22.97 -18.59 17.84
C ARG A 372 21.74 -19.16 18.55
N ARG A 373 20.71 -18.34 18.69
CA ARG A 373 19.43 -18.74 19.25
C ARG A 373 18.75 -19.75 18.33
N LYS A 374 18.39 -20.90 18.89
CA LYS A 374 17.66 -21.96 18.19
C LYS A 374 16.20 -21.91 18.59
N ILE A 375 15.31 -21.96 17.60
CA ILE A 375 13.88 -22.17 17.83
C ILE A 375 13.61 -23.66 17.72
N PRO A 376 12.97 -24.29 18.72
CA PRO A 376 12.65 -25.74 18.62
C PRO A 376 11.71 -26.01 17.44
N LEU A 377 12.06 -26.98 16.61
CA LEU A 377 11.21 -27.43 15.50
C LEU A 377 9.83 -27.90 15.96
N SER A 378 9.77 -28.51 17.14
CA SER A 378 8.51 -28.93 17.78
C SER A 378 7.59 -27.77 18.12
N ASP A 379 8.14 -26.60 18.53
CA ASP A 379 7.36 -25.40 18.81
C ASP A 379 6.79 -24.80 17.53
N ALA A 380 7.61 -24.69 16.48
CA ALA A 380 7.14 -24.20 15.17
C ALA A 380 6.01 -25.08 14.61
N LYS A 381 6.18 -26.39 14.64
CA LYS A 381 5.15 -27.35 14.21
C LYS A 381 3.87 -27.21 15.02
N TYR A 382 3.97 -27.15 16.35
CA TYR A 382 2.84 -27.00 17.27
C TYR A 382 2.03 -25.74 16.95
N ARG A 383 2.69 -24.58 16.73
CA ARG A 383 2.03 -23.31 16.45
C ARG A 383 1.27 -23.32 15.13
N ILE A 384 1.87 -23.90 14.08
CA ILE A 384 1.19 -24.08 12.79
C ILE A 384 -0.03 -25.00 12.95
N ASP A 385 0.11 -26.16 13.61
CA ASP A 385 -0.97 -27.12 13.83
C ASP A 385 -2.12 -26.50 14.65
N GLU A 386 -1.82 -25.69 15.67
CA GLU A 386 -2.84 -25.00 16.48
C GLU A 386 -3.56 -23.91 15.69
N SER A 387 -2.87 -23.14 14.84
CA SER A 387 -3.52 -22.16 13.98
C SER A 387 -4.42 -22.83 12.94
N LEU A 388 -3.97 -23.89 12.30
CA LEU A 388 -4.76 -24.67 11.33
C LEU A 388 -6.01 -25.33 11.94
N LYS A 389 -5.98 -25.71 13.22
CA LYS A 389 -7.16 -26.22 13.93
C LYS A 389 -8.23 -25.12 14.11
N ARG A 390 -7.83 -23.86 14.28
CA ARG A 390 -8.74 -22.74 14.43
C ARG A 390 -9.34 -22.29 13.11
N LYS A 391 -8.50 -22.26 12.06
CA LYS A 391 -8.89 -21.82 10.73
C LYS A 391 -8.02 -22.50 9.68
N ALA A 392 -8.67 -23.14 8.71
CA ALA A 392 -7.99 -23.65 7.53
C ALA A 392 -7.32 -22.48 6.77
N ASP A 393 -6.04 -22.65 6.44
CA ASP A 393 -5.28 -21.67 5.70
C ASP A 393 -4.30 -22.40 4.77
N PRO A 394 -4.37 -22.16 3.44
CA PRO A 394 -3.56 -22.88 2.47
C PRO A 394 -2.06 -22.52 2.59
N TYR A 395 -1.71 -21.29 2.98
CA TYR A 395 -0.31 -20.89 3.17
C TYR A 395 0.32 -21.64 4.35
N LEU A 396 -0.43 -21.78 5.45
CA LEU A 396 0.05 -22.58 6.60
C LEU A 396 0.08 -24.07 6.29
N SER A 397 -0.84 -24.58 5.49
CA SER A 397 -0.82 -25.97 5.02
C SER A 397 0.44 -26.27 4.21
N ILE A 398 0.84 -25.37 3.32
CA ILE A 398 2.09 -25.43 2.57
C ILE A 398 3.29 -25.41 3.53
N ALA A 399 3.33 -24.46 4.46
CA ALA A 399 4.44 -24.32 5.40
C ALA A 399 4.58 -25.56 6.30
N ARG A 400 3.46 -26.13 6.74
CA ARG A 400 3.42 -27.39 7.49
C ARG A 400 4.00 -28.55 6.68
N MET A 401 3.59 -28.67 5.42
CA MET A 401 4.06 -29.71 4.52
C MET A 401 5.56 -29.54 4.23
N ASP A 402 6.03 -28.33 3.95
CA ASP A 402 7.44 -28.02 3.71
C ASP A 402 8.30 -28.37 4.94
N LEU A 403 7.85 -27.96 6.14
CA LEU A 403 8.56 -28.29 7.38
C LEU A 403 8.64 -29.81 7.60
N ARG A 404 7.54 -30.53 7.33
CA ARG A 404 7.53 -32.00 7.42
C ARG A 404 8.52 -32.64 6.43
N TYR A 405 8.55 -32.18 5.18
CA TYR A 405 9.45 -32.71 4.16
C TYR A 405 10.93 -32.46 4.45
N LYS A 406 11.23 -31.33 5.09
CA LYS A 406 12.60 -30.98 5.51
C LYS A 406 13.08 -31.71 6.75
N THR A 407 12.16 -32.16 7.61
CA THR A 407 12.50 -32.72 8.93
C THR A 407 12.25 -34.22 9.07
N ASP A 408 11.34 -34.81 8.29
CA ASP A 408 11.00 -36.22 8.35
C ASP A 408 11.79 -37.03 7.31
N VAL A 409 12.90 -37.58 7.75
CA VAL A 409 13.78 -38.39 6.90
C VAL A 409 13.17 -39.75 6.50
N SER A 410 12.05 -40.16 7.11
CA SER A 410 11.34 -41.38 6.76
C SER A 410 10.47 -41.25 5.49
N LEU A 411 10.15 -40.03 5.08
CA LEU A 411 9.35 -39.77 3.89
C LEU A 411 10.16 -40.01 2.62
N ASN A 412 9.68 -40.89 1.77
CA ASN A 412 10.21 -41.09 0.44
C ASN A 412 9.56 -40.11 -0.57
N GLU A 413 10.12 -39.97 -1.77
CA GLU A 413 9.62 -39.06 -2.79
C GLU A 413 8.17 -39.35 -3.23
N LYS A 414 7.78 -40.64 -3.24
CA LYS A 414 6.41 -41.03 -3.60
C LYS A 414 5.37 -40.52 -2.58
N ASP A 415 5.73 -40.58 -1.28
CA ASP A 415 4.85 -40.05 -0.23
C ASP A 415 4.76 -38.52 -0.31
N LYS A 416 5.87 -37.86 -0.58
CA LYS A 416 5.91 -36.41 -0.77
C LYS A 416 5.03 -35.96 -1.96
N ASN A 417 5.14 -36.65 -3.08
CA ASN A 417 4.33 -36.36 -4.26
C ASN A 417 2.84 -36.61 -3.99
N ARG A 418 2.49 -37.70 -3.35
CA ARG A 418 1.10 -37.99 -2.99
C ARG A 418 0.52 -36.87 -2.08
N ASP A 419 1.27 -36.46 -1.06
CA ASP A 419 0.82 -35.42 -0.15
C ASP A 419 0.67 -34.06 -0.88
N LEU A 420 1.53 -33.79 -1.86
CA LEU A 420 1.44 -32.61 -2.72
C LEU A 420 0.16 -32.63 -3.58
N TRP A 421 -0.09 -33.73 -4.28
CA TRP A 421 -1.28 -33.84 -5.13
C TRP A 421 -2.59 -33.82 -4.32
N ASN A 422 -2.62 -34.47 -3.16
CA ASN A 422 -3.76 -34.38 -2.24
C ASN A 422 -4.01 -32.92 -1.81
N LEU A 423 -2.95 -32.16 -1.51
CA LEU A 423 -3.10 -30.74 -1.14
C LEU A 423 -3.69 -29.91 -2.27
N LEU A 424 -3.28 -30.15 -3.51
CA LEU A 424 -3.84 -29.48 -4.70
C LEU A 424 -5.30 -29.85 -4.91
N GLU A 425 -5.66 -31.14 -4.82
CA GLU A 425 -7.02 -31.64 -4.98
C GLU A 425 -7.97 -31.12 -3.89
N ASP A 426 -7.54 -31.17 -2.62
CA ASP A 426 -8.33 -30.71 -1.47
C ASP A 426 -8.63 -29.21 -1.48
N ASN A 427 -7.81 -28.42 -2.18
CA ASN A 427 -7.91 -26.95 -2.27
C ASN A 427 -8.16 -26.46 -3.69
N TYR A 428 -8.62 -27.32 -4.57
CA TYR A 428 -8.95 -26.92 -5.93
C TYR A 428 -10.21 -26.04 -5.91
N VAL A 429 -10.03 -24.76 -6.22
CA VAL A 429 -11.11 -23.79 -6.38
C VAL A 429 -10.81 -22.97 -7.63
N GLU A 430 -11.55 -23.22 -8.71
CA GLU A 430 -11.37 -22.55 -9.99
C GLU A 430 -11.50 -21.03 -9.85
N GLY A 431 -10.49 -20.28 -10.33
CA GLY A 431 -10.47 -18.82 -10.26
C GLY A 431 -10.15 -18.22 -8.89
N GLU A 432 -9.90 -19.03 -7.87
CA GLU A 432 -9.57 -18.58 -6.52
C GLU A 432 -8.06 -18.31 -6.35
N LYS A 433 -7.72 -17.28 -5.57
CA LYS A 433 -6.33 -16.89 -5.29
C LYS A 433 -5.48 -18.03 -4.70
N TYR A 434 -6.09 -18.89 -3.91
CA TYR A 434 -5.40 -20.00 -3.24
C TYR A 434 -4.98 -21.11 -4.19
N HIS A 435 -5.75 -21.36 -5.24
CA HIS A 435 -5.37 -22.32 -6.28
C HIS A 435 -4.04 -21.90 -6.93
N MET A 436 -3.92 -20.66 -7.34
CA MET A 436 -2.69 -20.11 -7.92
C MET A 436 -1.46 -20.31 -7.01
N LEU A 437 -1.58 -20.02 -5.70
CA LEU A 437 -0.49 -20.19 -4.77
C LEU A 437 -0.06 -21.65 -4.63
N LEU A 438 -1.02 -22.59 -4.58
CA LEU A 438 -0.74 -24.01 -4.47
C LEU A 438 -0.04 -24.52 -5.73
N VAL A 439 -0.43 -24.07 -6.90
CA VAL A 439 0.25 -24.37 -8.16
C VAL A 439 1.70 -23.84 -8.14
N GLN A 440 1.92 -22.60 -7.74
CA GLN A 440 3.28 -22.05 -7.61
C GLN A 440 4.15 -22.89 -6.67
N TYR A 441 3.62 -23.28 -5.52
CA TYR A 441 4.35 -24.12 -4.59
C TYR A 441 4.67 -25.50 -5.19
N ALA A 442 3.68 -26.14 -5.81
CA ALA A 442 3.83 -27.48 -6.43
C ALA A 442 4.84 -27.44 -7.57
N VAL A 443 4.77 -26.46 -8.45
CA VAL A 443 5.75 -26.28 -9.55
C VAL A 443 7.16 -26.11 -8.99
N ASN A 444 7.35 -25.24 -7.97
CA ASN A 444 8.66 -25.08 -7.33
C ASN A 444 9.16 -26.37 -6.67
N PHE A 445 8.29 -27.10 -5.98
CA PHE A 445 8.64 -28.38 -5.37
C PHE A 445 9.09 -29.40 -6.43
N LEU A 446 8.34 -29.54 -7.53
CA LEU A 446 8.66 -30.45 -8.61
C LEU A 446 9.98 -30.07 -9.32
N LEU A 447 10.26 -28.76 -9.48
CA LEU A 447 11.55 -28.27 -10.01
C LEU A 447 12.73 -28.64 -9.08
N ILE A 448 12.59 -28.45 -7.76
CA ILE A 448 13.63 -28.78 -6.76
C ILE A 448 13.90 -30.31 -6.76
N THR A 449 12.87 -31.11 -6.94
CA THR A 449 12.97 -32.57 -7.00
C THR A 449 13.32 -33.10 -8.41
N LYS A 450 13.63 -32.20 -9.36
CA LYS A 450 14.04 -32.49 -10.74
C LYS A 450 12.97 -33.21 -11.57
N GLN A 451 11.71 -33.01 -11.26
CA GLN A 451 10.55 -33.51 -12.00
C GLN A 451 10.08 -32.43 -12.98
N TYR A 452 10.92 -32.09 -13.96
CA TYR A 452 10.71 -30.95 -14.86
C TYR A 452 9.46 -31.08 -15.74
N ASP A 453 9.18 -32.30 -16.23
CA ASP A 453 8.02 -32.54 -17.10
C ASP A 453 6.71 -32.38 -16.32
N ASP A 454 6.63 -32.94 -15.10
CA ASP A 454 5.45 -32.78 -14.24
C ASP A 454 5.24 -31.31 -13.82
N ALA A 455 6.34 -30.60 -13.54
CA ALA A 455 6.30 -29.19 -13.20
C ALA A 455 5.76 -28.33 -14.35
N TRP A 456 6.21 -28.62 -15.58
CA TRP A 456 5.71 -27.93 -16.76
C TRP A 456 4.25 -28.25 -17.02
N HIS A 457 3.89 -29.54 -16.97
CA HIS A 457 2.52 -29.97 -17.24
C HIS A 457 1.50 -29.33 -16.30
N LEU A 458 1.83 -29.28 -15.00
CA LEU A 458 0.98 -28.62 -14.01
C LEU A 458 0.83 -27.10 -14.30
N LEU A 459 1.91 -26.41 -14.64
CA LEU A 459 1.85 -24.99 -14.96
C LEU A 459 1.08 -24.72 -16.27
N GLU A 460 1.31 -25.55 -17.29
CA GLU A 460 0.63 -25.45 -18.58
C GLU A 460 -0.88 -25.66 -18.44
N GLU A 461 -1.29 -26.69 -17.68
CA GLU A 461 -2.69 -26.95 -17.35
C GLU A 461 -3.35 -25.74 -16.68
N TYR A 462 -2.70 -25.20 -15.63
CA TYR A 462 -3.19 -24.00 -14.96
C TYR A 462 -3.35 -22.81 -15.91
N ILE A 463 -2.36 -22.57 -16.79
CA ILE A 463 -2.39 -21.47 -17.75
C ILE A 463 -3.53 -21.65 -18.75
N ILE A 464 -3.74 -22.89 -19.25
CA ILE A 464 -4.82 -23.20 -20.21
C ILE A 464 -6.19 -23.00 -19.56
N ASP A 465 -6.38 -23.44 -18.33
CA ASP A 465 -7.66 -23.34 -17.61
C ASP A 465 -8.07 -21.90 -17.32
N HIS A 466 -7.09 -21.00 -17.16
CA HIS A 466 -7.35 -19.58 -16.81
C HIS A 466 -7.22 -18.62 -17.99
N GLY A 467 -7.03 -19.12 -19.20
CA GLY A 467 -6.87 -18.33 -20.40
C GLY A 467 -7.79 -18.75 -21.56
N THR A 468 -7.57 -18.15 -22.71
CA THR A 468 -8.26 -18.51 -23.95
C THR A 468 -7.26 -19.18 -24.88
N TYR A 469 -7.35 -20.51 -24.99
CA TYR A 469 -6.46 -21.33 -25.79
C TYR A 469 -7.24 -22.14 -26.83
N ASP A 470 -6.61 -22.40 -27.98
CA ASP A 470 -7.10 -23.28 -29.00
C ASP A 470 -5.97 -24.13 -29.58
N THR A 471 -6.34 -25.19 -30.31
CA THR A 471 -5.38 -26.13 -30.91
C THR A 471 -4.82 -25.64 -32.26
N LYS A 472 -5.21 -24.47 -32.75
CA LYS A 472 -4.81 -23.93 -34.05
C LYS A 472 -3.64 -22.97 -33.99
N HIS A 473 -3.42 -22.34 -32.82
CA HIS A 473 -2.39 -21.37 -32.60
C HIS A 473 -1.29 -21.92 -31.67
N ASP A 474 -0.11 -21.36 -31.78
CA ASP A 474 1.00 -21.71 -30.89
C ASP A 474 0.70 -21.29 -29.44
N PHE A 475 0.99 -22.19 -28.49
CA PHE A 475 0.75 -21.94 -27.06
C PHE A 475 1.43 -20.65 -26.57
N TRP A 476 2.70 -20.45 -26.95
CA TRP A 476 3.46 -19.30 -26.47
C TRP A 476 2.97 -17.99 -27.05
N GLU A 477 2.55 -17.99 -28.33
CA GLU A 477 1.95 -16.81 -28.94
C GLU A 477 0.66 -16.39 -28.21
N LEU A 478 -0.22 -17.37 -27.93
CA LEU A 478 -1.45 -17.12 -27.18
C LEU A 478 -1.16 -16.66 -25.75
N PHE A 479 -0.22 -17.32 -25.05
CA PHE A 479 0.15 -16.94 -23.69
C PHE A 479 0.68 -15.51 -23.61
N ILE A 480 1.62 -15.15 -24.49
CA ILE A 480 2.20 -13.80 -24.53
C ILE A 480 1.14 -12.74 -24.81
N GLY A 481 0.12 -13.06 -25.63
CA GLY A 481 -1.00 -12.14 -25.91
C GLY A 481 -1.91 -11.87 -24.71
N GLN A 482 -1.89 -12.72 -23.70
CA GLN A 482 -2.78 -12.63 -22.51
C GLN A 482 -2.04 -12.59 -21.18
N MET A 483 -0.73 -12.33 -21.14
CA MET A 483 0.06 -12.31 -19.90
C MET A 483 -0.55 -11.43 -18.79
N LYS A 484 -1.19 -10.30 -19.15
CA LYS A 484 -1.88 -9.40 -18.23
C LYS A 484 -3.05 -10.03 -17.45
N ASN A 485 -3.53 -11.18 -17.88
CA ASN A 485 -4.64 -11.89 -17.23
C ASN A 485 -4.16 -12.83 -16.12
N TYR A 486 -2.85 -13.06 -16.01
CA TYR A 486 -2.24 -13.95 -15.03
C TYR A 486 -1.50 -13.18 -13.94
N ASP A 487 -1.39 -13.79 -12.77
CA ASP A 487 -0.50 -13.28 -11.73
C ASP A 487 0.96 -13.28 -12.22
N LEU A 488 1.71 -12.26 -11.79
CA LEU A 488 3.09 -12.06 -12.21
C LEU A 488 3.98 -13.28 -11.93
N ALA A 489 3.76 -13.99 -10.82
CA ALA A 489 4.55 -15.15 -10.48
C ALA A 489 4.33 -16.34 -11.45
N ILE A 490 3.11 -16.50 -11.96
CA ILE A 490 2.82 -17.48 -13.03
C ILE A 490 3.55 -17.09 -14.33
N VAL A 491 3.53 -15.81 -14.68
CA VAL A 491 4.25 -15.30 -15.86
C VAL A 491 5.76 -15.50 -15.72
N GLU A 492 6.33 -15.22 -14.54
CA GLU A 492 7.75 -15.46 -14.25
C GLU A 492 8.13 -16.94 -14.40
N MET A 493 7.30 -17.84 -13.88
CA MET A 493 7.51 -19.30 -14.02
C MET A 493 7.44 -19.73 -15.49
N ALA A 494 6.47 -19.25 -16.27
CA ALA A 494 6.39 -19.52 -17.70
C ALA A 494 7.65 -19.04 -18.44
N GLY A 495 8.17 -17.86 -18.08
CA GLY A 495 9.45 -17.34 -18.59
C GLY A 495 10.63 -18.27 -18.29
N TYR A 496 10.68 -18.88 -17.10
CA TYR A 496 11.69 -19.87 -16.76
C TYR A 496 11.61 -21.09 -17.70
N PHE A 497 10.42 -21.66 -17.95
CA PHE A 497 10.26 -22.80 -18.83
C PHE A 497 10.52 -22.46 -20.30
N ALA A 498 10.14 -21.26 -20.76
CA ALA A 498 10.49 -20.81 -22.10
C ALA A 498 12.02 -20.76 -22.29
N ALA A 499 12.75 -20.24 -21.30
CA ALA A 499 14.21 -20.21 -21.34
C ALA A 499 14.84 -21.61 -21.25
N ASP A 500 14.31 -22.50 -20.42
CA ASP A 500 14.77 -23.91 -20.31
C ASP A 500 14.57 -24.68 -21.61
N LYS A 501 13.45 -24.48 -22.27
CA LYS A 501 13.13 -25.04 -23.60
C LYS A 501 13.89 -24.36 -24.75
N LYS A 502 14.78 -23.38 -24.45
CA LYS A 502 15.58 -22.61 -25.42
C LYS A 502 14.74 -21.75 -26.39
N LEU A 503 13.54 -21.40 -26.00
CA LEU A 503 12.67 -20.45 -26.70
C LEU A 503 13.08 -19.03 -26.29
N THR A 504 14.20 -18.57 -26.86
CA THR A 504 14.88 -17.34 -26.40
C THR A 504 14.05 -16.08 -26.64
N GLU A 505 13.34 -16.00 -27.76
CA GLU A 505 12.53 -14.82 -28.12
C GLU A 505 11.32 -14.72 -27.20
N GLU A 506 10.64 -15.83 -26.96
CA GLU A 506 9.50 -15.94 -26.03
C GLU A 506 9.93 -15.61 -24.60
N ALA A 507 11.03 -16.19 -24.15
CA ALA A 507 11.58 -15.91 -22.82
C ALA A 507 11.92 -14.42 -22.64
N VAL A 508 12.52 -13.78 -23.66
CA VAL A 508 12.80 -12.33 -23.63
C VAL A 508 11.49 -11.55 -23.51
N ARG A 509 10.49 -11.82 -24.34
CA ARG A 509 9.20 -11.10 -24.33
C ARG A 509 8.49 -11.25 -22.98
N ILE A 510 8.49 -12.46 -22.42
CA ILE A 510 7.87 -12.73 -21.11
C ILE A 510 8.59 -11.97 -20.00
N TYR A 511 9.91 -12.03 -19.95
CA TYR A 511 10.65 -11.31 -18.90
C TYR A 511 10.68 -9.79 -19.11
N GLU A 512 10.65 -9.28 -20.35
CA GLU A 512 10.47 -7.85 -20.63
C GLU A 512 9.11 -7.36 -20.07
N TYR A 513 8.04 -8.12 -20.28
CA TYR A 513 6.75 -7.84 -19.67
C TYR A 513 6.85 -7.80 -18.13
N CYS A 514 7.43 -8.84 -17.51
CA CYS A 514 7.59 -8.87 -16.06
C CYS A 514 8.35 -7.65 -15.52
N VAL A 515 9.42 -7.26 -16.19
CA VAL A 515 10.33 -6.21 -15.72
C VAL A 515 9.77 -4.80 -15.96
N TYR A 516 9.15 -4.55 -17.11
CA TYR A 516 8.84 -3.18 -17.56
C TYR A 516 7.35 -2.87 -17.61
N GLU A 517 6.49 -3.87 -17.81
CA GLU A 517 5.07 -3.64 -18.10
C GLU A 517 4.13 -4.06 -16.97
N SER A 518 4.53 -4.99 -16.11
CA SER A 518 3.66 -5.64 -15.10
C SER A 518 3.18 -4.72 -13.98
N GLY A 519 3.79 -3.56 -13.80
CA GLY A 519 3.47 -2.61 -12.72
C GLY A 519 2.45 -1.53 -13.10
N GLY A 520 1.79 -1.65 -14.25
CA GLY A 520 0.90 -0.61 -14.77
C GLY A 520 1.65 0.53 -15.47
N LEU A 521 0.98 1.68 -15.63
CA LEU A 521 1.52 2.84 -16.34
C LEU A 521 2.54 3.61 -15.47
N LEU A 522 3.72 3.03 -15.28
CA LEU A 522 4.86 3.74 -14.72
C LEU A 522 5.53 4.61 -15.79
N GLU A 523 6.30 5.61 -15.39
CA GLU A 523 7.09 6.41 -16.32
C GLU A 523 8.02 5.50 -17.15
N GLU A 524 8.18 5.82 -18.43
CA GLU A 524 8.99 5.03 -19.37
C GLU A 524 10.41 4.82 -18.80
N GLY A 525 10.84 3.56 -18.73
CA GLY A 525 12.15 3.15 -18.23
C GLY A 525 12.23 2.85 -16.73
N LEU A 526 11.13 2.99 -15.96
CA LEU A 526 11.09 2.49 -14.60
C LEU A 526 10.82 0.97 -14.58
N VAL A 527 11.54 0.29 -13.70
CA VAL A 527 11.29 -1.13 -13.42
C VAL A 527 10.11 -1.23 -12.44
N SER A 528 9.16 -2.11 -12.75
CA SER A 528 8.04 -2.37 -11.84
C SER A 528 8.52 -2.70 -10.42
N PRO A 529 7.95 -2.07 -9.38
CA PRO A 529 8.27 -2.41 -8.00
C PRO A 529 7.83 -3.84 -7.62
N LEU A 530 6.92 -4.43 -8.39
CA LEU A 530 6.39 -5.77 -8.17
C LEU A 530 7.28 -6.87 -8.75
N VAL A 531 8.22 -6.52 -9.66
CA VAL A 531 9.07 -7.51 -10.31
C VAL A 531 10.06 -8.11 -9.32
N SER A 532 10.27 -9.42 -9.41
CA SER A 532 11.28 -10.10 -8.61
C SER A 532 12.71 -9.77 -9.06
N THR A 533 13.65 -9.78 -8.12
CA THR A 533 15.08 -9.71 -8.44
C THR A 533 15.48 -10.84 -9.39
N ALA A 534 14.86 -12.02 -9.26
CA ALA A 534 15.10 -13.18 -10.11
C ALA A 534 14.73 -12.90 -11.58
N SER A 535 13.60 -12.25 -11.87
CA SER A 535 13.22 -11.90 -13.23
C SER A 535 14.17 -10.91 -13.89
N CYS A 536 14.63 -9.89 -13.13
CA CYS A 536 15.67 -8.99 -13.62
C CYS A 536 16.97 -9.75 -13.94
N MET A 537 17.38 -10.68 -13.09
CA MET A 537 18.57 -11.50 -13.30
C MET A 537 18.43 -12.47 -14.49
N ASN A 538 17.25 -13.09 -14.64
CA ASN A 538 16.99 -14.01 -15.73
C ASN A 538 17.03 -13.28 -17.07
N LEU A 539 16.38 -12.14 -17.18
CA LEU A 539 16.45 -11.32 -18.40
C LEU A 539 17.89 -10.84 -18.68
N ALA A 540 18.63 -10.44 -17.63
CA ALA A 540 20.04 -10.06 -17.75
C ALA A 540 20.91 -11.23 -18.27
N ASN A 541 20.70 -12.45 -17.74
CA ASN A 541 21.38 -13.65 -18.21
C ASN A 541 21.11 -13.92 -19.69
N ILE A 542 19.84 -13.81 -20.12
CA ILE A 542 19.46 -14.01 -21.52
C ILE A 542 20.11 -12.92 -22.40
N TYR A 543 20.02 -11.65 -22.03
CA TYR A 543 20.68 -10.58 -22.80
C TYR A 543 22.18 -10.77 -22.88
N PHE A 544 22.83 -11.22 -21.80
CA PHE A 544 24.25 -11.52 -21.84
C PHE A 544 24.56 -12.65 -22.83
N SER A 545 23.77 -13.72 -22.82
CA SER A 545 23.96 -14.88 -23.72
C SER A 545 23.81 -14.54 -25.21
N ILE A 546 22.91 -13.59 -25.54
CA ILE A 546 22.70 -13.10 -26.93
C ILE A 546 23.57 -11.88 -27.27
N GLY A 547 24.57 -11.55 -26.43
CA GLY A 547 25.55 -10.52 -26.69
C GLY A 547 25.11 -9.07 -26.39
N LYS A 548 23.90 -8.84 -25.86
CA LYS A 548 23.39 -7.51 -25.45
C LYS A 548 23.94 -7.09 -24.09
N LYS A 549 25.25 -6.94 -23.98
CA LYS A 549 25.98 -6.77 -22.71
C LYS A 549 25.58 -5.52 -21.93
N ASP A 550 25.31 -4.39 -22.62
CA ASP A 550 24.90 -3.13 -21.97
C ASP A 550 23.53 -3.28 -21.28
N LYS A 551 22.56 -3.91 -21.95
CA LYS A 551 21.26 -4.20 -21.36
C LYS A 551 21.37 -5.17 -20.16
N ALA A 552 22.26 -6.15 -20.26
CA ALA A 552 22.54 -7.07 -19.16
C ALA A 552 23.13 -6.34 -17.95
N LEU A 553 24.09 -5.43 -18.15
CA LEU A 553 24.68 -4.62 -17.08
C LEU A 553 23.64 -3.73 -16.37
N ASP A 554 22.76 -3.07 -17.13
CA ASP A 554 21.71 -2.24 -16.55
C ASP A 554 20.78 -3.07 -15.64
N LEU A 555 20.30 -4.23 -16.15
CA LEU A 555 19.40 -5.11 -15.38
C LEU A 555 20.07 -5.73 -14.17
N TYR A 556 21.33 -6.16 -14.25
CA TYR A 556 22.06 -6.62 -13.08
C TYR A 556 22.26 -5.48 -12.06
N GLY A 557 22.53 -4.25 -12.50
CA GLY A 557 22.62 -3.09 -11.63
C GLY A 557 21.31 -2.84 -10.87
N ARG A 558 20.18 -2.93 -11.57
CA ARG A 558 18.83 -2.81 -10.98
C ARG A 558 18.53 -3.95 -10.01
N ALA A 559 18.87 -5.19 -10.40
CA ALA A 559 18.73 -6.35 -9.52
C ALA A 559 19.56 -6.22 -8.24
N ALA A 560 20.82 -5.77 -8.35
CA ALA A 560 21.70 -5.54 -7.21
C ALA A 560 21.19 -4.45 -6.26
N GLY A 561 20.58 -3.39 -6.80
CA GLY A 561 19.97 -2.32 -6.01
C GLY A 561 18.75 -2.81 -5.21
N ARG A 562 18.04 -3.83 -5.69
CA ARG A 562 16.80 -4.37 -5.09
C ARG A 562 17.02 -5.62 -4.22
N GLU A 563 18.19 -6.24 -4.30
CA GLU A 563 18.49 -7.45 -3.53
C GLU A 563 18.86 -7.12 -2.09
N LEU A 564 18.06 -7.58 -1.15
CA LEU A 564 18.24 -7.37 0.27
C LEU A 564 19.31 -8.30 0.87
N ASN A 565 19.41 -9.53 0.35
CA ASN A 565 20.34 -10.53 0.87
C ASN A 565 21.76 -10.28 0.37
N ASN A 566 22.71 -10.02 1.28
CA ASN A 566 24.09 -9.68 0.96
C ASN A 566 24.82 -10.76 0.15
N ALA A 567 24.56 -12.04 0.40
CA ALA A 567 25.21 -13.12 -0.37
C ALA A 567 24.71 -13.17 -1.82
N LYS A 568 23.39 -13.02 -2.04
CA LYS A 568 22.81 -12.92 -3.38
C LYS A 568 23.26 -11.66 -4.11
N ARG A 569 23.29 -10.54 -3.39
CA ARG A 569 23.77 -9.25 -3.93
C ARG A 569 25.24 -9.35 -4.35
N ALA A 570 26.07 -10.02 -3.57
CA ALA A 570 27.45 -10.30 -3.92
C ALA A 570 27.59 -11.13 -5.22
N ASP A 571 26.75 -12.16 -5.40
CA ASP A 571 26.74 -12.94 -6.66
C ASP A 571 26.37 -12.07 -7.87
N ILE A 572 25.43 -11.17 -7.73
CA ILE A 572 25.07 -10.21 -8.79
C ILE A 572 26.27 -9.33 -9.16
N PHE A 573 26.98 -8.76 -8.18
CA PHE A 573 28.18 -7.96 -8.44
C PHE A 573 29.33 -8.78 -9.03
N TYR A 574 29.47 -10.05 -8.67
CA TYR A 574 30.40 -10.97 -9.34
C TYR A 574 30.05 -11.12 -10.84
N ARG A 575 28.76 -11.27 -11.19
CA ARG A 575 28.31 -11.36 -12.60
C ARG A 575 28.58 -10.07 -13.36
N ILE A 576 28.33 -8.92 -12.74
CA ILE A 576 28.69 -7.59 -13.28
C ILE A 576 30.21 -7.52 -13.56
N ALA A 577 31.04 -7.99 -12.63
CA ALA A 577 32.49 -8.04 -12.81
C ALA A 577 32.91 -8.91 -14.01
N CYS A 578 32.26 -10.07 -14.18
CA CYS A 578 32.51 -10.94 -15.33
C CYS A 578 32.15 -10.28 -16.67
N ILE A 579 31.07 -9.49 -16.72
CA ILE A 579 30.67 -8.76 -17.93
C ILE A 579 31.70 -7.68 -18.25
N TYR A 580 32.09 -6.84 -17.27
CA TYR A 580 33.13 -5.84 -17.47
C TYR A 580 34.46 -6.45 -17.91
N GLN A 581 34.83 -7.61 -17.34
CA GLN A 581 36.01 -8.35 -17.79
C GLN A 581 35.85 -8.77 -19.26
N SER A 582 34.69 -9.24 -19.69
CA SER A 582 34.42 -9.63 -21.08
C SER A 582 34.38 -8.45 -22.07
N LEU A 583 34.21 -7.23 -21.56
CA LEU A 583 34.29 -5.97 -22.31
C LEU A 583 35.68 -5.38 -22.31
N GLY A 584 36.64 -5.99 -21.60
CA GLY A 584 38.01 -5.46 -21.45
C GLY A 584 38.14 -4.29 -20.45
N ASP A 585 37.05 -3.94 -19.76
CA ASP A 585 37.06 -2.90 -18.72
C ASP A 585 37.58 -3.46 -17.39
N LYS A 586 38.90 -3.60 -17.31
CA LYS A 586 39.60 -4.14 -16.14
C LYS A 586 39.30 -3.36 -14.87
N LYS A 587 39.16 -2.01 -14.98
CA LYS A 587 38.92 -1.14 -13.81
C LYS A 587 37.59 -1.40 -13.15
N ASN A 588 36.48 -1.39 -13.93
CA ASN A 588 35.14 -1.65 -13.42
C ASN A 588 34.96 -3.11 -13.03
N ALA A 589 35.60 -4.04 -13.74
CA ALA A 589 35.61 -5.46 -13.35
C ALA A 589 36.23 -5.65 -11.95
N LEU A 590 37.42 -5.06 -11.70
CA LEU A 590 38.09 -5.14 -10.39
C LEU A 590 37.23 -4.52 -9.28
N ARG A 591 36.68 -3.31 -9.51
CA ARG A 591 35.83 -2.62 -8.55
C ARG A 591 34.58 -3.45 -8.18
N SER A 592 33.94 -4.05 -9.16
CA SER A 592 32.75 -4.89 -8.93
C SER A 592 33.11 -6.18 -8.18
N ALA A 593 34.24 -6.80 -8.48
CA ALA A 593 34.74 -7.98 -7.77
C ALA A 593 35.13 -7.66 -6.30
N GLU A 594 35.77 -6.52 -6.06
CA GLU A 594 36.09 -6.03 -4.70
C GLU A 594 34.83 -5.76 -3.89
N TYR A 595 33.82 -5.12 -4.50
CA TYR A 595 32.55 -4.86 -3.84
C TYR A 595 31.78 -6.16 -3.53
N SER A 596 31.76 -7.12 -4.47
CA SER A 596 31.21 -8.47 -4.23
C SER A 596 31.87 -9.14 -3.01
N SER A 597 33.20 -9.14 -2.96
CA SER A 597 33.96 -9.72 -1.84
C SER A 597 33.74 -8.98 -0.51
N SER A 598 33.43 -7.67 -0.53
CA SER A 598 33.15 -6.91 0.68
C SER A 598 31.74 -7.19 1.23
N LEU A 599 30.77 -7.42 0.35
CA LEU A 599 29.39 -7.77 0.74
C LEU A 599 29.30 -9.17 1.33
N TYR A 600 30.05 -10.10 0.76
CA TYR A 600 30.05 -11.51 1.20
C TYR A 600 31.46 -12.10 1.00
N PRO A 601 32.30 -12.06 2.04
CA PRO A 601 33.70 -12.53 1.97
C PRO A 601 33.85 -14.02 1.60
N GLU A 602 32.83 -14.82 1.86
CA GLU A 602 32.79 -16.25 1.52
C GLU A 602 32.55 -16.50 0.01
N ASN A 603 32.38 -15.46 -0.81
CA ASN A 603 32.29 -15.59 -2.26
C ASN A 603 33.67 -15.83 -2.87
N GLU A 604 34.11 -17.09 -2.85
CA GLU A 604 35.41 -17.50 -3.40
C GLU A 604 35.60 -17.09 -4.86
N ARG A 605 34.51 -17.16 -5.68
CA ARG A 605 34.57 -16.79 -7.10
C ARG A 605 34.94 -15.33 -7.30
N ALA A 606 34.36 -14.46 -6.49
CA ALA A 606 34.66 -13.01 -6.53
C ALA A 606 36.10 -12.73 -6.06
N SER A 607 36.57 -13.46 -5.04
CA SER A 607 37.94 -13.34 -4.52
C SER A 607 38.98 -13.79 -5.55
N VAL A 608 38.78 -14.93 -6.19
CA VAL A 608 39.65 -15.42 -7.29
C VAL A 608 39.66 -14.44 -8.48
N LEU A 609 38.49 -13.91 -8.88
CA LEU A 609 38.40 -12.95 -9.96
C LEU A 609 39.13 -11.65 -9.61
N LYS A 610 38.96 -11.14 -8.41
CA LYS A 610 39.66 -9.95 -7.90
C LYS A 610 41.18 -10.13 -7.98
N ASP A 611 41.72 -11.24 -7.52
CA ASP A 611 43.15 -11.50 -7.53
C ASP A 611 43.70 -11.65 -8.95
N LYS A 612 42.93 -12.25 -9.85
CA LYS A 612 43.30 -12.33 -11.29
C LYS A 612 43.29 -10.98 -11.99
N LEU A 613 42.48 -10.02 -11.54
CA LEU A 613 42.37 -8.70 -12.14
C LEU A 613 43.38 -7.69 -11.57
N ARG A 614 43.94 -7.93 -10.41
CA ARG A 614 45.05 -7.17 -9.84
C ARG A 614 46.36 -7.41 -10.62
#